data_99d9dae25386c6095b8f1c0ce8d6eba8
#
_entry.id   99d9dae25386c6095b8f1c0ce8d6eba8
#
_cell.length_a   1.000
_cell.length_b   1.000
_cell.length_c   1.000
_cell.angle_alpha   90.00
_cell.angle_beta   90.00
_cell.angle_gamma   90.00
#
_symmetry.space_group_name_H-M   'P 1'
#
loop_
_entity.id
_entity.type
_entity.pdbx_description
1 polymer ?
#
loop_
_entity_poly.entity_id
_entity_poly.type
_entity_poly.pdbx_seq_one_letter_code
_entity_poly.pdbx_strand_id
1 'polypeptide(L)'
;CTDANKAYITFSGNINNNNESILKVTNYNSSLKQEIVIDSLGNFSGPVLVEKDGYYFFQVGRFYTTVRFKKGHNVDVSIDMDDFFKSISYSGDLKNINNYNVAKAQLRAKQVGNTKEYFVVRLNEFLPKIEKTRDTLFYLLQQSRLNGKDVDIEKKIIEYEYLQTYNNYKKFYTYHKKIDPRLPADYFEPVINMDIDDDEIFRYSRAYRNLIIENYRLTSKKALKENPKLSIIDFVSSKTSSIKSLDIREQISSMLIRQMKEKNKNIESDYKRIMGLLSTKRMKDKLTQRYNSAKSTKTGLASVDFNYENYNGGMTSLKDLRGKLLYIDVWATWCGPCKI
;
A
#
# COMPACT_ATOMS: atom_id res chain seq x y z
N CYS A 1 34.05 9.92 -8.88
CA CYS A 1 32.84 10.74 -8.67
C CYS A 1 32.09 10.19 -7.48
N THR A 2 32.18 10.90 -6.38
CA THR A 2 31.60 10.54 -5.09
C THR A 2 30.09 10.60 -5.15
N ASP A 3 29.43 9.50 -4.80
CA ASP A 3 27.98 9.38 -4.56
C ASP A 3 27.54 10.24 -3.35
N ALA A 4 27.72 11.55 -3.45
CA ALA A 4 27.53 12.53 -2.36
C ALA A 4 26.06 12.73 -1.92
N ASN A 5 25.11 11.90 -2.39
CA ASN A 5 23.68 12.07 -2.09
C ASN A 5 22.96 10.82 -1.56
N LYS A 6 23.67 9.72 -1.28
CA LYS A 6 23.08 8.59 -0.59
C LYS A 6 23.20 8.78 0.91
N ALA A 7 22.18 9.32 1.54
CA ALA A 7 22.16 9.45 2.98
C ALA A 7 21.81 8.11 3.62
N TYR A 8 22.81 7.35 4.01
CA TYR A 8 22.64 6.25 4.94
C TYR A 8 22.47 6.81 6.35
N ILE A 9 21.56 6.20 7.09
CA ILE A 9 21.42 6.38 8.54
C ILE A 9 21.74 5.05 9.22
N THR A 10 22.02 5.06 10.52
CA THR A 10 22.05 3.86 11.31
C THR A 10 20.67 3.57 11.88
N PHE A 11 20.15 2.39 11.59
CA PHE A 11 18.97 1.84 12.26
C PHE A 11 19.44 0.70 13.16
N SER A 12 19.26 0.88 14.46
CA SER A 12 19.74 -0.02 15.50
C SER A 12 18.66 -0.33 16.51
N GLY A 13 18.90 -1.29 17.38
CA GLY A 13 18.00 -1.57 18.48
C GLY A 13 18.19 -2.96 19.07
N ASN A 14 17.26 -3.30 19.96
CA ASN A 14 17.17 -4.61 20.59
C ASN A 14 15.75 -5.17 20.49
N ILE A 15 15.65 -6.46 20.18
CA ILE A 15 14.40 -7.20 20.05
C ILE A 15 14.43 -8.38 21.01
N ASN A 16 13.80 -8.21 22.16
CA ASN A 16 13.67 -9.24 23.17
C ASN A 16 12.73 -10.36 22.74
N ASN A 17 12.89 -11.56 23.27
CA ASN A 17 12.04 -12.74 23.01
C ASN A 17 11.90 -13.05 21.51
N ASN A 18 13.01 -12.85 20.77
CA ASN A 18 13.07 -12.96 19.32
C ASN A 18 13.69 -14.27 18.85
N ASN A 19 13.08 -14.91 17.86
CA ASN A 19 13.59 -16.10 17.17
C ASN A 19 13.99 -15.85 15.71
N GLU A 20 13.94 -14.61 15.27
CA GLU A 20 14.24 -14.22 13.89
C GLU A 20 15.68 -13.71 13.78
N SER A 21 16.35 -14.04 12.69
CA SER A 21 17.73 -13.61 12.42
C SER A 21 17.84 -12.38 11.52
N ILE A 22 16.72 -11.93 10.96
CA ILE A 22 16.69 -10.83 9.96
C ILE A 22 15.55 -9.88 10.23
N LEU A 23 15.87 -8.58 10.25
CA LEU A 23 14.94 -7.47 10.17
C LEU A 23 14.93 -6.95 8.73
N LYS A 24 13.74 -6.75 8.15
CA LYS A 24 13.59 -6.23 6.79
C LYS A 24 13.08 -4.79 6.84
N VAL A 25 13.70 -3.90 6.07
CA VAL A 25 13.26 -2.51 5.89
C VAL A 25 12.81 -2.29 4.46
N THR A 26 11.66 -1.64 4.29
CA THR A 26 11.12 -1.29 2.97
C THR A 26 10.57 0.14 2.97
N ASN A 27 10.63 0.81 1.83
CA ASN A 27 9.94 2.07 1.65
C ASN A 27 8.47 1.87 1.22
N TYR A 28 7.69 2.96 1.16
CA TYR A 28 6.25 2.92 0.91
C TYR A 28 5.84 2.28 -0.44
N ASN A 29 6.70 2.33 -1.45
CA ASN A 29 6.44 1.76 -2.78
C ASN A 29 7.14 0.41 -3.02
N SER A 30 7.83 -0.11 -2.00
CA SER A 30 8.62 -1.36 -2.03
C SER A 30 9.71 -1.39 -3.12
N SER A 31 10.20 -0.22 -3.55
CA SER A 31 11.34 -0.12 -4.45
C SER A 31 12.66 -0.38 -3.70
N LEU A 32 12.70 -0.06 -2.42
CA LEU A 32 13.80 -0.33 -1.50
C LEU A 32 13.46 -1.55 -0.64
N LYS A 33 14.38 -2.51 -0.60
CA LYS A 33 14.33 -3.65 0.32
C LYS A 33 15.74 -3.82 0.90
N GLN A 34 15.85 -3.73 2.19
CA GLN A 34 17.11 -3.90 2.93
C GLN A 34 16.90 -4.87 4.07
N GLU A 35 17.93 -5.63 4.39
CA GLU A 35 17.94 -6.61 5.47
C GLU A 35 19.05 -6.26 6.46
N ILE A 36 18.75 -6.35 7.74
CA ILE A 36 19.70 -6.14 8.84
C ILE A 36 19.70 -7.41 9.66
N VAL A 37 20.89 -7.91 9.96
CA VAL A 37 21.07 -9.13 10.78
C VAL A 37 20.78 -8.80 12.24
N ILE A 38 20.05 -9.70 12.92
CA ILE A 38 19.78 -9.69 14.34
C ILE A 38 20.68 -10.76 14.97
N ASP A 39 21.45 -10.40 16.00
CA ASP A 39 22.31 -11.34 16.71
C ASP A 39 21.53 -12.25 17.68
N SER A 40 22.19 -13.21 18.28
CA SER A 40 21.61 -14.17 19.24
C SER A 40 21.09 -13.51 20.53
N LEU A 41 21.48 -12.29 20.82
CA LEU A 41 21.02 -11.49 21.96
C LEU A 41 19.87 -10.53 21.59
N GLY A 42 19.40 -10.60 20.33
CA GLY A 42 18.34 -9.74 19.82
C GLY A 42 18.82 -8.34 19.39
N ASN A 43 20.13 -8.05 19.41
CA ASN A 43 20.63 -6.76 18.98
C ASN A 43 20.78 -6.72 17.45
N PHE A 44 20.51 -5.56 16.88
CA PHE A 44 20.78 -5.27 15.48
C PHE A 44 21.33 -3.87 15.30
N SER A 45 22.16 -3.68 14.31
CA SER A 45 22.61 -2.37 13.85
C SER A 45 23.04 -2.46 12.40
N GLY A 46 22.50 -1.59 11.56
CA GLY A 46 22.85 -1.60 10.15
C GLY A 46 22.53 -0.30 9.45
N PRO A 47 23.21 -0.06 8.29
CA PRO A 47 22.94 1.09 7.47
C PRO A 47 21.61 0.95 6.73
N VAL A 48 20.79 1.98 6.74
CA VAL A 48 19.57 2.09 5.92
C VAL A 48 19.71 3.25 4.95
N LEU A 49 19.54 2.98 3.67
CA LEU A 49 19.48 4.01 2.65
C LEU A 49 18.14 4.76 2.75
N VAL A 50 18.20 6.05 3.05
CA VAL A 50 17.05 6.95 3.05
C VAL A 50 17.05 7.77 1.77
N GLU A 51 16.35 7.29 0.74
CA GLU A 51 16.24 8.01 -0.54
C GLU A 51 15.48 9.32 -0.37
N LYS A 52 14.36 9.28 0.35
CA LYS A 52 13.51 10.43 0.68
C LYS A 52 13.11 10.35 2.16
N ASP A 53 13.08 11.49 2.84
CA ASP A 53 12.52 11.58 4.18
C ASP A 53 11.07 11.11 4.17
N GLY A 54 10.68 10.27 5.14
CA GLY A 54 9.31 9.74 5.16
C GLY A 54 9.12 8.55 6.08
N TYR A 55 7.96 7.91 5.92
CA TYR A 55 7.66 6.67 6.60
C TYR A 55 8.13 5.47 5.79
N TYR A 56 8.86 4.62 6.48
CA TYR A 56 9.31 3.30 6.03
C TYR A 56 8.57 2.23 6.82
N PHE A 57 8.69 1.00 6.38
CA PHE A 57 8.20 -0.16 7.11
C PHE A 57 9.39 -1.01 7.53
N PHE A 58 9.37 -1.52 8.74
CA PHE A 58 10.23 -2.62 9.08
C PHE A 58 9.41 -3.84 9.53
N GLN A 59 9.97 -5.01 9.32
CA GLN A 59 9.33 -6.29 9.58
C GLN A 59 10.31 -7.22 10.31
N VAL A 60 9.79 -7.89 11.34
CA VAL A 60 10.46 -8.98 12.07
C VAL A 60 9.49 -10.16 12.09
N GLY A 61 9.87 -11.27 11.45
CA GLY A 61 8.98 -12.39 11.27
C GLY A 61 7.66 -12.00 10.61
N ARG A 62 6.54 -12.28 11.28
CA ARG A 62 5.18 -11.91 10.80
C ARG A 62 4.75 -10.49 11.16
N PHE A 63 5.44 -9.83 12.04
CA PHE A 63 5.08 -8.50 12.52
C PHE A 63 5.73 -7.41 11.68
N TYR A 64 4.99 -6.36 11.37
CA TYR A 64 5.48 -5.18 10.69
C TYR A 64 4.89 -3.91 11.27
N THR A 65 5.66 -2.84 11.23
CA THR A 65 5.23 -1.52 11.69
C THR A 65 5.90 -0.42 10.87
N THR A 66 5.48 0.82 11.09
CA THR A 66 6.06 1.99 10.44
C THR A 66 7.11 2.65 11.31
N VAL A 67 8.13 3.20 10.66
CA VAL A 67 9.17 4.01 11.29
C VAL A 67 9.41 5.27 10.44
N ARG A 68 9.60 6.40 11.10
CA ARG A 68 10.01 7.64 10.44
C ARG A 68 11.53 7.64 10.29
N PHE A 69 12.01 7.74 9.04
CA PHE A 69 13.41 8.01 8.75
C PHE A 69 13.60 9.38 8.12
N LYS A 70 14.72 10.01 8.45
CA LYS A 70 15.15 11.29 7.90
C LYS A 70 16.66 11.24 7.69
N LYS A 71 17.12 11.76 6.58
CA LYS A 71 18.55 11.83 6.25
C LYS A 71 19.34 12.47 7.38
N GLY A 72 20.48 11.86 7.74
CA GLY A 72 21.37 12.35 8.79
C GLY A 72 20.88 12.15 10.22
N HIS A 73 19.77 11.39 10.46
CA HIS A 73 19.21 11.14 11.77
C HIS A 73 19.13 9.65 12.04
N ASN A 74 19.87 9.19 13.03
CA ASN A 74 19.85 7.79 13.45
C ASN A 74 18.59 7.47 14.25
N VAL A 75 18.18 6.21 14.16
CA VAL A 75 17.00 5.71 14.87
C VAL A 75 17.36 4.44 15.61
N ASP A 76 16.99 4.40 16.87
CA ASP A 76 17.13 3.23 17.73
C ASP A 76 15.76 2.79 18.25
N VAL A 77 15.50 1.47 18.29
CA VAL A 77 14.23 0.89 18.71
C VAL A 77 14.40 -0.26 19.64
N SER A 78 13.58 -0.33 20.68
CA SER A 78 13.44 -1.48 21.58
C SER A 78 12.07 -2.11 21.41
N ILE A 79 12.03 -3.45 21.31
CA ILE A 79 10.82 -4.24 21.08
C ILE A 79 10.87 -5.52 21.91
N ASP A 80 9.71 -5.95 22.40
CA ASP A 80 9.51 -7.29 22.95
C ASP A 80 8.52 -8.04 22.04
N MET A 81 8.93 -9.20 21.51
CA MET A 81 8.11 -9.98 20.57
C MET A 81 6.87 -10.60 21.23
N ASP A 82 6.85 -10.76 22.55
CA ASP A 82 5.67 -11.25 23.27
C ASP A 82 4.52 -10.24 23.28
N ASP A 83 4.83 -8.92 23.20
CA ASP A 83 3.83 -7.87 23.07
C ASP A 83 4.28 -6.78 22.07
N PHE A 84 4.54 -7.20 20.84
CA PHE A 84 5.17 -6.39 19.79
C PHE A 84 4.60 -4.97 19.69
N PHE A 85 3.27 -4.83 19.59
CA PHE A 85 2.67 -3.52 19.33
C PHE A 85 2.61 -2.59 20.53
N LYS A 86 2.71 -3.11 21.77
CA LYS A 86 2.67 -2.27 22.98
C LYS A 86 4.06 -1.96 23.50
N SER A 87 5.04 -2.84 23.22
CA SER A 87 6.40 -2.69 23.74
C SER A 87 7.28 -1.76 22.91
N ILE A 88 6.92 -1.48 21.64
CA ILE A 88 7.74 -0.66 20.74
C ILE A 88 8.00 0.71 21.39
N SER A 89 9.28 1.03 21.54
CA SER A 89 9.74 2.34 21.97
C SER A 89 10.98 2.77 21.20
N TYR A 90 11.08 4.06 20.91
CA TYR A 90 12.17 4.62 20.14
C TYR A 90 13.03 5.55 20.98
N SER A 91 14.33 5.52 20.72
CA SER A 91 15.32 6.48 21.22
C SER A 91 16.05 7.16 20.04
N GLY A 92 17.02 8.04 20.33
CA GLY A 92 17.77 8.76 19.32
C GLY A 92 17.06 10.00 18.77
N ASP A 93 17.48 10.44 17.59
CA ASP A 93 17.13 11.75 17.02
C ASP A 93 15.63 11.91 16.69
N LEU A 94 14.99 10.84 16.25
CA LEU A 94 13.59 10.86 15.82
C LEU A 94 12.63 10.22 16.84
N LYS A 95 13.05 10.10 18.13
CA LYS A 95 12.25 9.47 19.18
C LYS A 95 10.85 10.09 19.34
N ASN A 96 10.74 11.40 19.26
CA ASN A 96 9.46 12.08 19.51
C ASN A 96 8.42 11.71 18.46
N ILE A 97 8.76 11.81 17.18
CA ILE A 97 7.81 11.49 16.09
C ILE A 97 7.52 9.98 16.02
N ASN A 98 8.51 9.12 16.25
CA ASN A 98 8.30 7.68 16.21
C ASN A 98 7.46 7.19 17.40
N ASN A 99 7.71 7.66 18.62
CA ASN A 99 6.89 7.31 19.78
C ASN A 99 5.46 7.91 19.68
N TYR A 100 5.31 9.12 19.14
CA TYR A 100 3.99 9.64 18.81
C TYR A 100 3.22 8.72 17.85
N ASN A 101 3.86 8.21 16.82
CA ASN A 101 3.22 7.29 15.87
C ASN A 101 2.80 5.96 16.51
N VAL A 102 3.61 5.43 17.44
CA VAL A 102 3.22 4.25 18.22
C VAL A 102 1.97 4.55 19.05
N ALA A 103 1.95 5.65 19.79
CA ALA A 103 0.80 6.06 20.59
C ALA A 103 -0.45 6.29 19.72
N LYS A 104 -0.29 6.93 18.55
CA LYS A 104 -1.36 7.14 17.56
C LYS A 104 -1.93 5.82 17.08
N ALA A 105 -1.08 4.86 16.72
CA ALA A 105 -1.50 3.54 16.23
C ALA A 105 -2.24 2.75 17.32
N GLN A 106 -1.75 2.74 18.55
CA GLN A 106 -2.39 2.09 19.69
C GLN A 106 -3.75 2.70 20.01
N LEU A 107 -3.85 4.03 20.03
CA LEU A 107 -5.11 4.75 20.25
C LEU A 107 -6.14 4.42 19.18
N ARG A 108 -5.75 4.43 17.91
CA ARG A 108 -6.64 4.04 16.81
C ARG A 108 -7.10 2.59 16.94
N ALA A 109 -6.20 1.67 17.23
CA ALA A 109 -6.54 0.26 17.40
C ALA A 109 -7.57 0.08 18.53
N LYS A 110 -7.40 0.80 19.66
CA LYS A 110 -8.35 0.79 20.77
C LYS A 110 -9.73 1.34 20.37
N GLN A 111 -9.77 2.44 19.61
CA GLN A 111 -11.03 3.09 19.21
C GLN A 111 -11.79 2.30 18.13
N VAL A 112 -11.07 1.74 17.17
CA VAL A 112 -11.68 0.94 16.10
C VAL A 112 -12.12 -0.43 16.64
N GLY A 113 -11.31 -1.06 17.49
CA GLY A 113 -11.61 -2.37 18.06
C GLY A 113 -11.99 -3.40 17.00
N ASN A 114 -13.16 -3.99 17.14
CA ASN A 114 -13.70 -4.93 16.15
C ASN A 114 -14.21 -4.17 14.91
N THR A 115 -13.61 -4.44 13.76
CA THR A 115 -13.94 -3.77 12.48
C THR A 115 -15.42 -3.94 12.09
N LYS A 116 -16.01 -5.12 12.34
CA LYS A 116 -17.43 -5.35 12.06
C LYS A 116 -18.32 -4.43 12.92
N GLU A 117 -18.07 -4.36 14.21
CA GLU A 117 -18.85 -3.52 15.13
C GLU A 117 -18.62 -2.03 14.87
N TYR A 118 -17.45 -1.67 14.40
CA TYR A 118 -17.11 -0.29 14.07
C TYR A 118 -17.85 0.22 12.83
N PHE A 119 -17.88 -0.58 11.76
CA PHE A 119 -18.44 -0.17 10.47
C PHE A 119 -19.89 -0.59 10.23
N VAL A 120 -20.41 -1.62 10.93
CA VAL A 120 -21.77 -2.14 10.71
C VAL A 120 -22.78 -1.46 11.63
N VAL A 121 -22.84 -0.15 11.51
CA VAL A 121 -23.82 0.72 12.18
C VAL A 121 -24.47 1.63 11.15
N ARG A 122 -25.54 2.32 11.48
CA ARG A 122 -26.16 3.31 10.58
C ARG A 122 -25.20 4.47 10.34
N LEU A 123 -25.34 5.14 9.19
CA LEU A 123 -24.43 6.25 8.81
C LEU A 123 -24.42 7.38 9.87
N ASN A 124 -25.58 7.74 10.41
CA ASN A 124 -25.71 8.75 11.45
C ASN A 124 -25.08 8.38 12.80
N GLU A 125 -24.83 7.10 13.03
CA GLU A 125 -24.09 6.61 14.20
C GLU A 125 -22.58 6.47 13.88
N PHE A 126 -22.26 6.17 12.62
CA PHE A 126 -20.87 6.02 12.16
C PHE A 126 -20.11 7.34 12.13
N LEU A 127 -20.74 8.41 11.58
CA LEU A 127 -20.07 9.70 11.42
C LEU A 127 -19.56 10.26 12.76
N PRO A 128 -20.36 10.34 13.85
CA PRO A 128 -19.85 10.80 15.15
C PRO A 128 -18.70 9.92 15.70
N LYS A 129 -18.69 8.61 15.41
CA LYS A 129 -17.58 7.74 15.86
C LYS A 129 -16.26 8.11 15.20
N ILE A 130 -16.26 8.34 13.88
CA ILE A 130 -15.02 8.69 13.18
C ILE A 130 -14.57 10.12 13.51
N GLU A 131 -15.51 11.04 13.72
CA GLU A 131 -15.22 12.40 14.21
C GLU A 131 -14.54 12.35 15.57
N LYS A 132 -15.12 11.63 16.52
CA LYS A 132 -14.52 11.43 17.85
C LYS A 132 -13.11 10.84 17.74
N THR A 133 -12.89 9.89 16.82
CA THR A 133 -11.56 9.32 16.61
C THR A 133 -10.59 10.38 16.12
N ARG A 134 -10.98 11.17 15.11
CA ARG A 134 -10.18 12.28 14.59
C ARG A 134 -9.83 13.29 15.70
N ASP A 135 -10.82 13.73 16.44
CA ASP A 135 -10.64 14.75 17.49
C ASP A 135 -9.72 14.24 18.62
N THR A 136 -9.84 12.96 18.97
CA THR A 136 -8.93 12.33 19.95
C THR A 136 -7.49 12.27 19.42
N LEU A 137 -7.29 12.04 18.11
CA LEU A 137 -5.97 12.08 17.48
C LEU A 137 -5.39 13.49 17.44
N PHE A 138 -6.21 14.51 17.19
CA PHE A 138 -5.79 15.91 17.30
C PHE A 138 -5.40 16.28 18.72
N TYR A 139 -6.15 15.82 19.73
CA TYR A 139 -5.78 16.01 21.12
C TYR A 139 -4.43 15.36 21.44
N LEU A 140 -4.21 14.11 21.01
CA LEU A 140 -2.92 13.44 21.17
C LEU A 140 -1.78 14.24 20.51
N LEU A 141 -2.03 14.78 19.29
CA LEU A 141 -1.04 15.60 18.58
C LEU A 141 -0.71 16.88 19.35
N GLN A 142 -1.69 17.55 19.93
CA GLN A 142 -1.49 18.76 20.77
C GLN A 142 -0.64 18.48 22.01
N GLN A 143 -0.78 17.27 22.60
CA GLN A 143 0.02 16.86 23.76
C GLN A 143 1.42 16.36 23.38
N SER A 144 1.70 16.19 22.07
CA SER A 144 2.99 15.71 21.59
C SER A 144 4.08 16.78 21.69
N ARG A 145 5.34 16.35 21.75
CA ARG A 145 6.52 17.23 21.72
C ARG A 145 7.10 17.35 20.31
N LEU A 146 6.21 17.39 19.30
CA LEU A 146 6.64 17.50 17.90
C LEU A 146 6.98 18.96 17.56
N ASN A 147 7.90 19.15 16.61
CA ASN A 147 8.18 20.46 16.04
C ASN A 147 7.06 20.93 15.12
N GLY A 148 7.01 22.22 14.79
CA GLY A 148 5.92 22.82 14.01
C GLY A 148 5.68 22.14 12.66
N LYS A 149 6.74 21.78 11.94
CA LYS A 149 6.62 21.12 10.63
C LYS A 149 6.01 19.71 10.76
N ASP A 150 6.46 18.92 11.73
CA ASP A 150 5.91 17.59 11.95
C ASP A 150 4.45 17.66 12.42
N VAL A 151 4.09 18.68 13.22
CA VAL A 151 2.70 18.95 13.60
C VAL A 151 1.82 19.23 12.39
N ASP A 152 2.28 20.07 11.46
CA ASP A 152 1.49 20.42 10.25
C ASP A 152 1.31 19.23 9.31
N ILE A 153 2.34 18.40 9.15
CA ILE A 153 2.25 17.14 8.42
C ILE A 153 1.25 16.18 9.08
N GLU A 154 1.35 16.01 10.40
CA GLU A 154 0.47 15.09 11.13
C GLU A 154 -0.99 15.55 11.16
N LYS A 155 -1.26 16.85 11.20
CA LYS A 155 -2.62 17.39 11.04
C LYS A 155 -3.24 16.93 9.73
N LYS A 156 -2.52 17.09 8.61
CA LYS A 156 -2.98 16.63 7.29
C LYS A 156 -3.16 15.11 7.25
N ILE A 157 -2.24 14.35 7.86
CA ILE A 157 -2.34 12.88 7.93
C ILE A 157 -3.60 12.47 8.68
N ILE A 158 -3.91 13.07 9.82
CA ILE A 158 -5.13 12.79 10.60
C ILE A 158 -6.39 13.06 9.77
N GLU A 159 -6.45 14.17 9.03
CA GLU A 159 -7.58 14.47 8.15
C GLU A 159 -7.74 13.46 7.02
N TYR A 160 -6.65 13.02 6.38
CA TYR A 160 -6.71 11.99 5.36
C TYR A 160 -7.03 10.59 5.93
N GLU A 161 -6.61 10.28 7.15
CA GLU A 161 -7.01 9.06 7.85
C GLU A 161 -8.51 9.05 8.17
N TYR A 162 -9.04 10.20 8.60
CA TYR A 162 -10.48 10.40 8.77
C TYR A 162 -11.23 10.20 7.44
N LEU A 163 -10.81 10.90 6.37
CA LEU A 163 -11.44 10.80 5.05
C LEU A 163 -11.35 9.38 4.45
N GLN A 164 -10.24 8.67 4.68
CA GLN A 164 -10.13 7.27 4.26
C GLN A 164 -11.09 6.37 5.05
N THR A 165 -11.23 6.59 6.34
CA THR A 165 -12.16 5.83 7.19
C THR A 165 -13.60 6.08 6.77
N TYR A 166 -13.96 7.34 6.51
CA TYR A 166 -15.23 7.75 5.93
C TYR A 166 -15.50 7.02 4.61
N ASN A 167 -14.59 7.12 3.65
CA ASN A 167 -14.70 6.47 2.34
C ASN A 167 -14.86 4.94 2.44
N ASN A 168 -14.23 4.31 3.42
CA ASN A 168 -14.28 2.86 3.61
C ASN A 168 -15.60 2.34 4.19
N TYR A 169 -16.49 3.21 4.71
CA TYR A 169 -17.75 2.80 5.31
C TYR A 169 -18.58 1.89 4.40
N LYS A 170 -18.87 2.33 3.17
CA LYS A 170 -19.64 1.52 2.21
C LYS A 170 -19.02 0.14 2.02
N LYS A 171 -17.71 0.09 1.79
CA LYS A 171 -16.99 -1.16 1.52
C LYS A 171 -17.11 -2.15 2.67
N PHE A 172 -16.85 -1.72 3.90
CA PHE A 172 -16.88 -2.60 5.07
C PHE A 172 -18.32 -2.97 5.45
N TYR A 173 -19.25 -2.03 5.38
CA TYR A 173 -20.67 -2.31 5.61
C TYR A 173 -21.18 -3.39 4.64
N THR A 174 -20.97 -3.19 3.32
CA THR A 174 -21.38 -4.15 2.29
C THR A 174 -20.69 -5.51 2.46
N TYR A 175 -19.38 -5.52 2.80
CA TYR A 175 -18.66 -6.76 3.03
C TYR A 175 -19.27 -7.61 4.15
N HIS A 176 -19.65 -7.01 5.26
CA HIS A 176 -20.18 -7.72 6.42
C HIS A 176 -21.68 -7.99 6.34
N LYS A 177 -22.48 -7.07 5.80
CA LYS A 177 -23.95 -7.18 5.72
C LYS A 177 -24.43 -7.81 4.43
N LYS A 178 -23.59 -7.90 3.39
CA LYS A 178 -23.95 -8.37 2.03
C LYS A 178 -25.01 -7.52 1.33
N ILE A 179 -25.27 -6.33 1.83
CA ILE A 179 -26.16 -5.31 1.24
C ILE A 179 -25.47 -3.96 1.26
N ASP A 180 -25.78 -3.09 0.31
CA ASP A 180 -25.25 -1.73 0.28
C ASP A 180 -25.95 -0.84 1.30
N PRO A 181 -25.22 0.01 2.06
CA PRO A 181 -25.84 1.02 2.89
C PRO A 181 -26.51 2.09 2.04
N ARG A 182 -27.60 2.67 2.54
CA ARG A 182 -28.19 3.88 1.94
C ARG A 182 -27.27 5.05 2.19
N LEU A 183 -26.71 5.65 1.13
CA LEU A 183 -25.82 6.79 1.18
C LEU A 183 -26.43 7.99 0.46
N PRO A 184 -26.16 9.22 0.91
CA PRO A 184 -26.46 10.44 0.15
C PRO A 184 -25.82 10.41 -1.26
N ALA A 185 -26.41 11.08 -2.22
CA ALA A 185 -25.91 11.11 -3.59
C ALA A 185 -24.51 11.74 -3.71
N ASP A 186 -24.21 12.67 -2.84
CA ASP A 186 -22.96 13.43 -2.73
C ASP A 186 -21.94 12.80 -1.76
N TYR A 187 -22.24 11.63 -1.23
CA TYR A 187 -21.39 10.97 -0.21
C TYR A 187 -19.90 10.91 -0.57
N PHE A 188 -19.56 10.73 -1.82
CA PHE A 188 -18.16 10.61 -2.26
C PHE A 188 -17.53 11.94 -2.71
N GLU A 189 -18.28 13.06 -2.71
CA GLU A 189 -17.74 14.36 -3.12
C GLU A 189 -16.49 14.80 -2.32
N PRO A 190 -16.36 14.56 -1.00
CA PRO A 190 -15.12 14.88 -0.28
C PRO A 190 -13.89 14.19 -0.84
N VAL A 191 -14.04 12.95 -1.35
CA VAL A 191 -12.92 12.21 -1.97
C VAL A 191 -12.69 12.67 -3.40
N ILE A 192 -13.76 13.00 -4.15
CA ILE A 192 -13.67 13.48 -5.53
C ILE A 192 -12.95 14.83 -5.59
N ASN A 193 -13.24 15.72 -4.63
CA ASN A 193 -12.77 17.12 -4.63
C ASN A 193 -11.50 17.33 -3.79
N MET A 194 -10.90 16.26 -3.20
CA MET A 194 -9.66 16.39 -2.46
C MET A 194 -8.48 16.85 -3.33
N ASP A 195 -7.54 17.56 -2.74
CA ASP A 195 -6.27 17.84 -3.39
C ASP A 195 -5.48 16.53 -3.63
N ILE A 196 -5.10 16.30 -4.87
CA ILE A 196 -4.38 15.09 -5.31
C ILE A 196 -2.94 15.38 -5.76
N ASP A 197 -2.37 16.56 -5.47
CA ASP A 197 -1.02 16.93 -5.92
C ASP A 197 -0.10 17.39 -4.77
N ASP A 198 -0.34 16.89 -3.56
CA ASP A 198 0.53 17.13 -2.40
C ASP A 198 1.64 16.06 -2.32
N ASP A 199 2.80 16.33 -2.94
CA ASP A 199 3.96 15.43 -2.96
C ASP A 199 4.54 15.17 -1.56
N GLU A 200 4.46 16.15 -0.65
CA GLU A 200 4.94 15.97 0.72
C GLU A 200 4.06 14.95 1.45
N ILE A 201 2.76 15.15 1.46
CA ILE A 201 1.83 14.23 2.13
C ILE A 201 1.80 12.86 1.47
N PHE A 202 2.03 12.78 0.16
CA PHE A 202 2.15 11.49 -0.53
C PHE A 202 3.22 10.59 0.09
N ARG A 203 4.36 11.16 0.48
CA ARG A 203 5.46 10.42 1.13
C ARG A 203 5.11 9.96 2.56
N TYR A 204 4.33 10.75 3.27
CA TYR A 204 4.05 10.50 4.69
C TYR A 204 2.74 9.76 4.96
N SER A 205 1.74 9.86 4.09
CA SER A 205 0.40 9.35 4.36
C SER A 205 0.01 8.17 3.47
N ARG A 206 -0.10 6.98 4.05
CA ARG A 206 -0.70 5.83 3.38
C ARG A 206 -2.18 6.09 3.06
N ALA A 207 -2.89 6.79 3.95
CA ALA A 207 -4.28 7.16 3.75
C ALA A 207 -4.45 8.02 2.51
N TYR A 208 -3.62 9.04 2.35
CA TYR A 208 -3.63 9.90 1.17
C TYR A 208 -3.35 9.12 -0.13
N ARG A 209 -2.32 8.25 -0.15
CA ARG A 209 -2.04 7.40 -1.31
C ARG A 209 -3.23 6.52 -1.70
N ASN A 210 -3.92 5.94 -0.72
CA ASN A 210 -5.12 5.13 -0.97
C ASN A 210 -6.28 5.98 -1.50
N LEU A 211 -6.45 7.17 -0.96
CA LEU A 211 -7.48 8.11 -1.41
C LEU A 211 -7.25 8.63 -2.83
N ILE A 212 -6.00 8.82 -3.26
CA ILE A 212 -5.67 9.12 -4.66
C ILE A 212 -6.17 8.01 -5.60
N ILE A 213 -5.97 6.75 -5.22
CA ILE A 213 -6.48 5.61 -6.00
C ILE A 213 -8.00 5.62 -6.05
N GLU A 214 -8.65 5.94 -4.94
CA GLU A 214 -10.10 5.99 -4.87
C GLU A 214 -10.68 7.18 -5.63
N ASN A 215 -10.06 8.37 -5.52
CA ASN A 215 -10.39 9.55 -6.32
C ASN A 215 -10.34 9.22 -7.82
N TYR A 216 -9.25 8.59 -8.26
CA TYR A 216 -9.12 8.14 -9.64
C TYR A 216 -10.27 7.17 -10.03
N ARG A 217 -10.59 6.19 -9.17
CA ARG A 217 -11.66 5.21 -9.43
C ARG A 217 -13.03 5.87 -9.56
N LEU A 218 -13.34 6.81 -8.68
CA LEU A 218 -14.62 7.53 -8.68
C LEU A 218 -14.74 8.48 -9.89
N THR A 219 -13.71 9.29 -10.11
CA THR A 219 -13.68 10.27 -11.19
C THR A 219 -13.64 9.62 -12.58
N SER A 220 -12.88 8.54 -12.76
CA SER A 220 -12.86 7.79 -14.03
C SER A 220 -14.21 7.13 -14.31
N LYS A 221 -14.86 6.54 -13.30
CA LYS A 221 -16.20 5.93 -13.47
C LYS A 221 -17.23 6.98 -13.90
N LYS A 222 -17.19 8.18 -13.30
CA LYS A 222 -18.06 9.31 -13.68
C LYS A 222 -17.81 9.75 -15.11
N ALA A 223 -16.55 10.05 -15.46
CA ALA A 223 -16.17 10.55 -16.78
C ALA A 223 -16.49 9.55 -17.92
N LEU A 224 -16.23 8.25 -17.72
CA LEU A 224 -16.55 7.22 -18.71
C LEU A 224 -18.07 7.00 -18.89
N LYS A 225 -18.86 7.26 -17.83
CA LYS A 225 -20.34 7.22 -17.93
C LYS A 225 -20.88 8.42 -18.72
N GLU A 226 -20.33 9.62 -18.48
CA GLU A 226 -20.73 10.85 -19.15
C GLU A 226 -20.25 10.89 -20.61
N ASN A 227 -19.09 10.31 -20.91
CA ASN A 227 -18.55 10.21 -22.27
C ASN A 227 -18.14 8.77 -22.60
N PRO A 228 -19.05 7.96 -23.18
CA PRO A 228 -18.76 6.55 -23.54
C PRO A 228 -17.67 6.35 -24.61
N LYS A 229 -17.30 7.42 -25.35
CA LYS A 229 -16.20 7.37 -26.33
C LYS A 229 -14.83 7.61 -25.69
N LEU A 230 -14.78 8.12 -24.46
CA LEU A 230 -13.54 8.36 -23.74
C LEU A 230 -12.89 7.04 -23.34
N SER A 231 -11.63 6.81 -23.72
CA SER A 231 -10.88 5.67 -23.20
C SER A 231 -10.35 5.96 -21.82
N ILE A 232 -10.15 4.90 -21.02
CA ILE A 232 -9.54 5.02 -19.69
C ILE A 232 -8.10 5.56 -19.78
N ILE A 233 -7.38 5.29 -20.86
CA ILE A 233 -6.02 5.78 -21.09
C ILE A 233 -6.04 7.28 -21.37
N ASP A 234 -7.01 7.77 -22.17
CA ASP A 234 -7.17 9.21 -22.43
C ASP A 234 -7.54 9.98 -21.16
N PHE A 235 -8.45 9.40 -20.36
CA PHE A 235 -8.80 9.96 -19.05
C PHE A 235 -7.55 10.10 -18.14
N VAL A 236 -6.75 9.03 -18.01
CA VAL A 236 -5.54 9.07 -17.18
C VAL A 236 -4.51 10.04 -17.73
N SER A 237 -4.28 10.03 -19.04
CA SER A 237 -3.34 10.96 -19.69
C SER A 237 -3.71 12.41 -19.41
N SER A 238 -4.99 12.78 -19.59
CA SER A 238 -5.50 14.11 -19.30
C SER A 238 -5.39 14.45 -17.80
N LYS A 239 -5.80 13.54 -16.92
CA LYS A 239 -5.74 13.77 -15.46
C LYS A 239 -4.33 13.94 -14.96
N THR A 240 -3.38 13.16 -15.46
CA THR A 240 -1.98 13.21 -14.99
C THR A 240 -1.18 14.36 -15.58
N SER A 241 -1.63 14.97 -16.68
CA SER A 241 -0.93 16.11 -17.29
C SER A 241 -0.87 17.35 -16.37
N SER A 242 -1.86 17.55 -15.52
CA SER A 242 -1.94 18.69 -14.59
C SER A 242 -1.24 18.43 -13.25
N ILE A 243 -0.89 17.18 -12.92
CA ILE A 243 -0.26 16.82 -11.65
C ILE A 243 1.25 17.08 -11.75
N LYS A 244 1.81 17.82 -10.78
CA LYS A 244 3.25 18.15 -10.73
C LYS A 244 4.07 17.01 -10.16
N SER A 245 3.56 16.34 -9.12
CA SER A 245 4.27 15.23 -8.46
C SER A 245 4.45 14.03 -9.39
N LEU A 246 5.71 13.66 -9.65
CA LEU A 246 6.07 12.49 -10.45
C LEU A 246 5.61 11.18 -9.78
N ASP A 247 5.70 11.10 -8.46
CA ASP A 247 5.30 9.91 -7.70
C ASP A 247 3.79 9.68 -7.79
N ILE A 248 3.00 10.75 -7.72
CA ILE A 248 1.53 10.69 -7.85
C ILE A 248 1.12 10.34 -9.28
N ARG A 249 1.75 11.00 -10.29
CA ARG A 249 1.54 10.63 -11.70
C ARG A 249 1.82 9.16 -11.94
N GLU A 250 2.95 8.67 -11.44
CA GLU A 250 3.35 7.27 -11.57
C GLU A 250 2.33 6.33 -10.91
N GLN A 251 1.86 6.66 -9.70
CA GLN A 251 0.84 5.86 -9.02
C GLN A 251 -0.44 5.75 -9.85
N ILE A 252 -0.97 6.86 -10.36
CA ILE A 252 -2.19 6.88 -11.15
C ILE A 252 -1.97 6.14 -12.48
N SER A 253 -0.89 6.44 -13.20
CA SER A 253 -0.58 5.79 -14.48
C SER A 253 -0.37 4.29 -14.35
N SER A 254 0.23 3.84 -13.23
CA SER A 254 0.45 2.41 -12.96
C SER A 254 -0.85 1.60 -12.86
N MET A 255 -1.97 2.26 -12.58
CA MET A 255 -3.28 1.59 -12.55
C MET A 255 -3.71 1.10 -13.93
N LEU A 256 -3.19 1.70 -15.01
CA LEU A 256 -3.44 1.28 -16.39
C LEU A 256 -2.78 -0.07 -16.73
N ILE A 257 -1.80 -0.53 -15.98
CA ILE A 257 -1.15 -1.84 -16.19
C ILE A 257 -2.21 -2.97 -16.21
N ARG A 258 -3.32 -2.78 -15.50
CA ARG A 258 -4.45 -3.71 -15.50
C ARG A 258 -5.18 -3.81 -16.85
N GLN A 259 -4.95 -2.89 -17.79
CA GLN A 259 -5.51 -2.96 -19.14
C GLN A 259 -4.83 -4.05 -20.00
N MET A 260 -3.64 -4.50 -19.60
CA MET A 260 -2.95 -5.62 -20.24
C MET A 260 -3.65 -6.93 -19.85
N LYS A 261 -4.69 -7.28 -20.62
CA LYS A 261 -5.51 -8.49 -20.46
C LYS A 261 -5.59 -9.21 -21.80
N GLU A 262 -5.74 -10.53 -21.75
CA GLU A 262 -5.92 -11.38 -22.92
C GLU A 262 -7.00 -10.87 -23.90
N LYS A 263 -8.15 -10.43 -23.37
CA LYS A 263 -9.30 -9.93 -24.14
C LYS A 263 -9.15 -8.51 -24.69
N ASN A 264 -8.02 -7.83 -24.42
CA ASN A 264 -7.80 -6.48 -24.94
C ASN A 264 -7.48 -6.52 -26.43
N LYS A 265 -8.41 -6.07 -27.26
CA LYS A 265 -8.25 -6.02 -28.72
C LYS A 265 -7.18 -5.03 -29.19
N ASN A 266 -6.89 -4.00 -28.40
CA ASN A 266 -5.95 -2.91 -28.69
C ASN A 266 -4.63 -3.04 -27.93
N ILE A 267 -4.28 -4.22 -27.45
CA ILE A 267 -3.21 -4.45 -26.47
C ILE A 267 -1.85 -3.86 -26.89
N GLU A 268 -1.53 -3.88 -28.20
CA GLU A 268 -0.27 -3.34 -28.76
C GLU A 268 -0.22 -1.80 -28.65
N SER A 269 -1.28 -1.13 -29.09
CA SER A 269 -1.37 0.33 -29.03
C SER A 269 -1.48 0.83 -27.59
N ASP A 270 -2.25 0.14 -26.76
CA ASP A 270 -2.40 0.47 -25.33
C ASP A 270 -1.09 0.28 -24.57
N TYR A 271 -0.32 -0.80 -24.88
CA TYR A 271 1.00 -1.01 -24.32
C TYR A 271 1.94 0.17 -24.59
N LYS A 272 2.02 0.63 -25.85
CA LYS A 272 2.88 1.77 -26.23
C LYS A 272 2.45 3.05 -25.52
N ARG A 273 1.15 3.32 -25.47
CA ARG A 273 0.59 4.52 -24.81
C ARG A 273 0.86 4.52 -23.29
N ILE A 274 0.60 3.40 -22.62
CA ILE A 274 0.84 3.26 -21.17
C ILE A 274 2.33 3.33 -20.85
N MET A 275 3.19 2.73 -21.70
CA MET A 275 4.65 2.82 -21.56
C MET A 275 5.13 4.27 -21.53
N GLY A 276 4.53 5.16 -22.34
CA GLY A 276 4.84 6.59 -22.36
C GLY A 276 4.39 7.36 -21.11
N LEU A 277 3.40 6.85 -20.38
CA LEU A 277 2.89 7.47 -19.16
C LEU A 277 3.67 7.05 -17.89
N LEU A 278 4.43 5.96 -17.97
CA LEU A 278 5.20 5.45 -16.84
C LEU A 278 6.61 6.03 -16.83
N SER A 279 7.07 6.45 -15.65
CA SER A 279 8.38 7.08 -15.46
C SER A 279 9.44 6.08 -15.00
N THR A 280 9.11 5.19 -14.05
CA THR A 280 10.09 4.31 -13.43
C THR A 280 10.32 3.02 -14.21
N LYS A 281 11.59 2.55 -14.22
CA LYS A 281 11.96 1.25 -14.81
C LYS A 281 11.11 0.12 -14.22
N ARG A 282 10.89 0.11 -12.90
CA ARG A 282 10.10 -0.91 -12.21
C ARG A 282 8.66 -1.03 -12.76
N MET A 283 7.98 0.10 -13.02
CA MET A 283 6.62 0.07 -13.56
C MET A 283 6.59 -0.28 -15.05
N LYS A 284 7.58 0.13 -15.81
CA LYS A 284 7.77 -0.26 -17.22
C LYS A 284 8.01 -1.76 -17.33
N ASP A 285 8.88 -2.34 -16.50
CA ASP A 285 9.13 -3.78 -16.46
C ASP A 285 7.85 -4.55 -16.09
N LYS A 286 7.10 -4.07 -15.09
CA LYS A 286 5.82 -4.66 -14.69
C LYS A 286 4.77 -4.61 -15.80
N LEU A 287 4.70 -3.50 -16.55
CA LEU A 287 3.83 -3.38 -17.72
C LEU A 287 4.23 -4.40 -18.78
N THR A 288 5.53 -4.51 -19.10
CA THR A 288 6.06 -5.44 -20.10
C THR A 288 5.79 -6.90 -19.71
N GLN A 289 6.03 -7.25 -18.45
CA GLN A 289 5.70 -8.59 -17.95
C GLN A 289 4.21 -8.90 -18.11
N ARG A 290 3.33 -7.96 -17.75
CA ARG A 290 1.89 -8.16 -17.86
C ARG A 290 1.43 -8.25 -19.31
N TYR A 291 2.00 -7.45 -20.20
CA TYR A 291 1.76 -7.48 -21.63
C TYR A 291 2.17 -8.83 -22.24
N ASN A 292 3.38 -9.31 -21.95
CA ASN A 292 3.87 -10.60 -22.44
C ASN A 292 3.00 -11.76 -21.93
N SER A 293 2.63 -11.74 -20.64
CA SER A 293 1.71 -12.74 -20.07
C SER A 293 0.36 -12.75 -20.78
N ALA A 294 -0.22 -11.57 -21.03
CA ALA A 294 -1.51 -11.48 -21.73
C ALA A 294 -1.45 -11.98 -23.19
N LYS A 295 -0.29 -11.82 -23.84
CA LYS A 295 -0.07 -12.34 -25.19
C LYS A 295 0.12 -13.86 -25.21
N SER A 296 0.89 -14.40 -24.28
CA SER A 296 1.20 -15.85 -24.22
C SER A 296 0.00 -16.70 -23.78
N THR A 297 -0.99 -16.11 -23.10
CA THR A 297 -2.20 -16.82 -22.65
C THR A 297 -3.42 -16.58 -23.55
N LYS A 298 -3.24 -15.96 -24.72
CA LYS A 298 -4.35 -15.69 -25.65
C LYS A 298 -4.98 -17.00 -26.14
N THR A 299 -6.30 -17.04 -26.11
CA THR A 299 -7.09 -18.18 -26.60
C THR A 299 -6.65 -18.60 -28.03
N GLY A 300 -6.44 -19.87 -28.23
CA GLY A 300 -6.01 -20.45 -29.52
C GLY A 300 -4.49 -20.57 -29.72
N LEU A 301 -3.70 -20.07 -28.76
CA LEU A 301 -2.25 -20.32 -28.74
C LEU A 301 -1.93 -21.65 -28.05
N ALA A 302 -0.75 -22.20 -28.37
CA ALA A 302 -0.21 -23.34 -27.65
C ALA A 302 -0.08 -22.99 -26.14
N SER A 303 -0.49 -23.92 -25.30
CA SER A 303 -0.32 -23.75 -23.85
C SER A 303 1.16 -23.64 -23.48
N VAL A 304 1.45 -22.87 -22.42
CA VAL A 304 2.78 -22.83 -21.82
C VAL A 304 3.12 -24.22 -21.31
N ASP A 305 4.31 -24.71 -21.63
CA ASP A 305 4.78 -26.03 -21.19
C ASP A 305 5.08 -25.98 -19.67
N PHE A 306 4.92 -27.12 -19.01
CA PHE A 306 5.26 -27.30 -17.61
C PHE A 306 5.84 -28.69 -17.37
N ASN A 307 6.63 -28.80 -16.30
CA ASN A 307 7.16 -30.07 -15.81
C ASN A 307 7.33 -29.93 -14.29
N TYR A 308 6.44 -30.55 -13.53
CA TYR A 308 6.39 -30.44 -12.06
C TYR A 308 6.43 -31.80 -11.40
N GLU A 309 6.89 -31.82 -10.16
CA GLU A 309 6.88 -33.01 -9.32
C GLU A 309 5.43 -33.47 -9.08
N ASN A 310 5.19 -34.75 -9.29
CA ASN A 310 3.87 -35.37 -9.08
C ASN A 310 3.72 -35.75 -7.60
N TYR A 311 2.51 -35.60 -7.06
CA TYR A 311 2.18 -36.02 -5.69
C TYR A 311 2.54 -37.49 -5.40
N ASN A 312 2.43 -38.38 -6.36
CA ASN A 312 2.76 -39.79 -6.26
C ASN A 312 4.25 -40.10 -6.57
N GLY A 313 5.10 -39.07 -6.66
CA GLY A 313 6.50 -39.17 -7.05
C GLY A 313 6.72 -39.11 -8.56
N GLY A 314 7.95 -38.75 -8.96
CA GLY A 314 8.31 -38.52 -10.36
C GLY A 314 7.86 -37.16 -10.87
N MET A 315 8.08 -36.92 -12.16
CA MET A 315 7.75 -35.66 -12.85
C MET A 315 6.56 -35.85 -13.78
N THR A 316 5.72 -34.83 -13.91
CA THR A 316 4.63 -34.81 -14.90
C THR A 316 4.76 -33.56 -15.75
N SER A 317 4.88 -33.75 -17.06
CA SER A 317 4.93 -32.66 -18.00
C SER A 317 3.62 -32.50 -18.78
N LEU A 318 3.42 -31.34 -19.40
CA LEU A 318 2.28 -31.15 -20.32
C LEU A 318 2.29 -32.17 -21.47
N LYS A 319 3.47 -32.63 -21.88
CA LYS A 319 3.62 -33.65 -22.92
C LYS A 319 2.98 -34.98 -22.53
N ASP A 320 3.11 -35.40 -21.27
CA ASP A 320 2.59 -36.67 -20.75
C ASP A 320 1.07 -36.68 -20.69
N LEU A 321 0.45 -35.50 -20.76
CA LEU A 321 -1.01 -35.31 -20.63
C LEU A 321 -1.68 -35.03 -21.98
N ARG A 322 -0.94 -35.07 -23.11
CA ARG A 322 -1.50 -34.82 -24.45
C ARG A 322 -2.57 -35.86 -24.80
N GLY A 323 -3.52 -35.42 -25.65
CA GLY A 323 -4.62 -36.29 -26.12
C GLY A 323 -5.82 -36.37 -25.19
N LYS A 324 -5.81 -35.60 -24.10
CA LYS A 324 -6.93 -35.49 -23.13
C LYS A 324 -7.32 -34.03 -22.97
N LEU A 325 -8.59 -33.80 -22.60
CA LEU A 325 -9.03 -32.51 -22.11
C LEU A 325 -8.46 -32.30 -20.69
N LEU A 326 -7.73 -31.23 -20.51
CA LEU A 326 -7.13 -30.91 -19.20
C LEU A 326 -7.85 -29.74 -18.57
N TYR A 327 -8.23 -29.90 -17.32
CA TYR A 327 -8.64 -28.83 -16.42
C TYR A 327 -7.50 -28.64 -15.41
N ILE A 328 -6.94 -27.41 -15.36
CA ILE A 328 -5.86 -27.08 -14.44
C ILE A 328 -6.38 -26.08 -13.42
N ASP A 329 -6.38 -26.47 -12.16
CA ASP A 329 -6.67 -25.61 -11.02
C ASP A 329 -5.40 -25.34 -10.22
N VAL A 330 -5.15 -24.05 -9.89
CA VAL A 330 -3.97 -23.63 -9.12
C VAL A 330 -4.45 -23.10 -7.77
N TRP A 331 -4.13 -23.82 -6.73
CA TRP A 331 -4.53 -23.46 -5.37
C TRP A 331 -3.35 -23.48 -4.39
N ALA A 332 -3.54 -22.89 -3.20
CA ALA A 332 -2.54 -22.90 -2.14
C ALA A 332 -3.21 -23.00 -0.76
N THR A 333 -2.49 -23.51 0.22
CA THR A 333 -3.02 -23.69 1.60
C THR A 333 -3.43 -22.38 2.26
N TRP A 334 -2.84 -21.26 1.85
CA TRP A 334 -3.15 -19.90 2.32
C TRP A 334 -4.21 -19.17 1.48
N CYS A 335 -4.65 -19.76 0.39
CA CYS A 335 -5.67 -19.16 -0.50
C CYS A 335 -7.07 -19.39 0.07
N GLY A 336 -7.61 -18.44 0.81
CA GLY A 336 -8.96 -18.50 1.38
C GLY A 336 -10.05 -18.77 0.32
N PRO A 337 -10.11 -18.03 -0.81
CA PRO A 337 -11.08 -18.27 -1.88
C PRO A 337 -10.96 -19.64 -2.56
N CYS A 338 -9.77 -20.26 -2.52
CA CYS A 338 -9.55 -21.58 -3.15
C CYS A 338 -10.05 -22.75 -2.29
N LYS A 339 -10.54 -22.47 -1.07
CA LYS A 339 -11.02 -23.49 -0.11
C LYS A 339 -12.54 -23.50 0.00
N ILE A 340 -13.23 -22.71 -0.81
CA ILE A 340 -14.68 -22.63 -0.93
C ILE A 340 -15.10 -23.49 -2.16
#